data_ec72dbeac6372bb2ff8723cac1d65366
#
_entry.id   ec72dbeac6372bb2ff8723cac1d65366
#
_cell.length_a   1.000
_cell.length_b   1.000
_cell.length_c   1.000
_cell.angle_alpha   90.00
_cell.angle_beta   90.00
_cell.angle_gamma   90.00
#
_symmetry.space_group_name_H-M   'P 1'
#
loop_
_entity.id
_entity.type
_entity.pdbx_description
1 polymer ?
#
loop_
_entity_poly.entity_id
_entity_poly.type
_entity_poly.pdbx_seq_one_letter_code
_entity_poly.pdbx_strand_id
1 'polypeptide(L)'
;RYVPGVTRDEMVKTACFCQSHGRLVAAHVRDDADNVFGAVEELVSIGRQLDLPVQVSHVGSMGGFGQMERLLALIDRYRASGMELSGDCYPYDAFSTRIGETTYDEGFLERYCTQYSAIEICEGMYKGQRCTERLFHELRQTAPDTLTVCHVMKAEDVALALSHPAIMLASDGLMDR
;
A
#
# COMPACT_ATOMS: atom_id res chain seq x y z
N ARG A 1 -5.93 1.06 -5.78
CA ARG A 1 -7.00 1.85 -5.17
C ARG A 1 -7.03 3.28 -5.66
N TYR A 2 -5.92 4.01 -5.69
CA TYR A 2 -5.88 5.41 -6.12
C TYR A 2 -6.27 5.63 -7.59
N VAL A 3 -6.09 4.62 -8.44
CA VAL A 3 -6.42 4.66 -9.87
C VAL A 3 -7.19 3.40 -10.27
N PRO A 4 -8.42 3.22 -9.78
CA PRO A 4 -9.17 1.97 -9.95
C PRO A 4 -9.48 1.63 -11.42
N GLY A 5 -9.44 2.63 -12.32
CA GLY A 5 -9.67 2.45 -13.76
C GLY A 5 -8.47 2.01 -14.57
N VAL A 6 -7.25 1.95 -13.99
CA VAL A 6 -6.07 1.51 -14.73
C VAL A 6 -6.21 0.03 -15.11
N THR A 7 -6.11 -0.23 -16.40
CA THR A 7 -6.16 -1.58 -16.97
C THR A 7 -4.79 -2.25 -16.92
N ARG A 8 -4.79 -3.59 -16.96
CA ARG A 8 -3.54 -4.35 -17.08
C ARG A 8 -2.73 -3.97 -18.33
N ASP A 9 -3.40 -3.70 -19.45
CA ASP A 9 -2.74 -3.31 -20.69
C ASP A 9 -2.02 -1.96 -20.57
N GLU A 10 -2.60 -1.00 -19.86
CA GLU A 10 -1.95 0.29 -19.55
C GLU A 10 -0.72 0.10 -18.67
N MET A 11 -0.82 -0.76 -17.64
CA MET A 11 0.31 -1.11 -16.79
C MET A 11 1.45 -1.75 -17.59
N VAL A 12 1.14 -2.71 -18.47
CA VAL A 12 2.12 -3.34 -19.36
C VAL A 12 2.77 -2.32 -20.30
N LYS A 13 1.98 -1.45 -20.93
CA LYS A 13 2.52 -0.40 -21.81
C LYS A 13 3.48 0.53 -21.07
N THR A 14 3.13 0.94 -19.84
CA THR A 14 4.00 1.77 -19.00
C THR A 14 5.28 1.02 -18.62
N ALA A 15 5.16 -0.25 -18.22
CA ALA A 15 6.29 -1.09 -17.85
C ALA A 15 7.26 -1.37 -19.02
N CYS A 16 6.80 -1.37 -20.27
CA CYS A 16 7.67 -1.48 -21.44
C CYS A 16 8.73 -0.38 -21.52
N PHE A 17 8.44 0.83 -21.02
CA PHE A 17 9.45 1.89 -20.94
C PHE A 17 10.57 1.54 -19.94
N CYS A 18 10.22 0.91 -18.83
CA CYS A 18 11.19 0.44 -17.84
C CYS A 18 12.09 -0.63 -18.45
N GLN A 19 11.52 -1.60 -19.16
CA GLN A 19 12.24 -2.67 -19.83
C GLN A 19 13.26 -2.10 -20.84
N SER A 20 12.84 -1.20 -21.72
CA SER A 20 13.70 -0.63 -22.77
C SER A 20 14.86 0.21 -22.21
N HIS A 21 14.80 0.62 -20.94
CA HIS A 21 15.82 1.42 -20.27
C HIS A 21 16.56 0.66 -19.15
N GLY A 22 16.35 -0.65 -19.01
CA GLY A 22 16.98 -1.46 -17.96
C GLY A 22 16.60 -0.98 -16.55
N ARG A 23 15.32 -0.63 -16.33
CA ARG A 23 14.79 -0.15 -15.07
C ARG A 23 13.78 -1.14 -14.47
N LEU A 24 13.66 -1.13 -13.14
CA LEU A 24 12.60 -1.86 -12.44
C LEU A 24 11.27 -1.09 -12.47
N VAL A 25 10.18 -1.79 -12.19
CA VAL A 25 8.88 -1.19 -11.90
C VAL A 25 8.63 -1.30 -10.39
N ALA A 26 8.55 -0.16 -9.71
CA ALA A 26 8.04 -0.08 -8.34
C ALA A 26 6.56 0.34 -8.38
N ALA A 27 5.71 -0.36 -7.64
CA ALA A 27 4.29 -0.10 -7.68
C ALA A 27 3.62 -0.21 -6.30
N HIS A 28 2.75 0.78 -6.02
CA HIS A 28 1.64 0.57 -5.11
C HIS A 28 0.69 -0.43 -5.74
N VAL A 29 0.62 -1.65 -5.22
CA VAL A 29 -0.20 -2.72 -5.82
C VAL A 29 -1.69 -2.40 -5.69
N ARG A 30 -2.50 -2.99 -6.57
CA ARG A 30 -3.91 -2.63 -6.77
C ARG A 30 -4.77 -2.74 -5.51
N ASP A 31 -4.45 -3.67 -4.62
CA ASP A 31 -5.27 -3.99 -3.45
C ASP A 31 -4.43 -4.37 -2.23
N ASP A 32 -5.03 -4.30 -1.06
CA ASP A 32 -4.41 -4.51 0.24
C ASP A 32 -5.16 -5.58 1.07
N ALA A 33 -4.72 -5.79 2.30
CA ALA A 33 -5.29 -6.75 3.24
C ALA A 33 -5.47 -8.13 2.59
N ASP A 34 -6.65 -8.73 2.64
CA ASP A 34 -6.89 -10.09 2.12
C ASP A 34 -6.71 -10.20 0.61
N ASN A 35 -6.82 -9.11 -0.13
CA ASN A 35 -6.67 -9.08 -1.58
C ASN A 35 -5.23 -8.82 -2.06
N VAL A 36 -4.29 -8.55 -1.15
CA VAL A 36 -2.89 -8.21 -1.48
C VAL A 36 -2.21 -9.28 -2.33
N PHE A 37 -2.54 -10.54 -2.12
CA PHE A 37 -1.91 -11.67 -2.83
C PHE A 37 -2.14 -11.59 -4.34
N GLY A 38 -3.39 -11.43 -4.76
CA GLY A 38 -3.75 -11.28 -6.17
C GLY A 38 -3.15 -10.01 -6.80
N ALA A 39 -3.07 -8.92 -6.03
CA ALA A 39 -2.48 -7.67 -6.48
C ALA A 39 -0.96 -7.79 -6.70
N VAL A 40 -0.26 -8.51 -5.84
CA VAL A 40 1.18 -8.82 -6.02
C VAL A 40 1.37 -9.76 -7.21
N GLU A 41 0.52 -10.78 -7.38
CA GLU A 41 0.58 -11.71 -8.52
C GLU A 41 0.35 -10.98 -9.86
N GLU A 42 -0.52 -9.96 -9.89
CA GLU A 42 -0.70 -9.12 -11.08
C GLU A 42 0.62 -8.41 -11.44
N LEU A 43 1.28 -7.76 -10.48
CA LEU A 43 2.57 -7.08 -10.69
C LEU A 43 3.66 -8.06 -11.15
N VAL A 44 3.78 -9.20 -10.48
CA VAL A 44 4.73 -10.27 -10.85
C VAL A 44 4.49 -10.79 -12.26
N SER A 45 3.21 -10.93 -12.66
CA SER A 45 2.85 -11.39 -14.02
C SER A 45 3.34 -10.41 -15.10
N ILE A 46 3.32 -9.11 -14.82
CA ILE A 46 3.85 -8.07 -15.70
C ILE A 46 5.38 -8.16 -15.78
N GLY A 47 6.04 -8.28 -14.62
CA GLY A 47 7.49 -8.44 -14.57
C GLY A 47 7.96 -9.66 -15.36
N ARG A 48 7.29 -10.80 -15.20
CA ARG A 48 7.59 -12.03 -15.98
C ARG A 48 7.35 -11.87 -17.47
N GLN A 49 6.25 -11.23 -17.85
CA GLN A 49 5.92 -11.00 -19.26
C GLN A 49 6.98 -10.16 -19.97
N LEU A 50 7.58 -9.21 -19.27
CA LEU A 50 8.52 -8.24 -19.82
C LEU A 50 9.98 -8.54 -19.45
N ASP A 51 10.25 -9.62 -18.71
CA ASP A 51 11.57 -9.96 -18.19
C ASP A 51 12.24 -8.76 -17.49
N LEU A 52 11.55 -8.19 -16.49
CA LEU A 52 12.04 -7.03 -15.75
C LEU A 52 11.84 -7.18 -14.24
N PRO A 53 12.72 -6.59 -13.42
CA PRO A 53 12.58 -6.54 -11.97
C PRO A 53 11.33 -5.76 -11.56
N VAL A 54 10.68 -6.21 -10.49
CA VAL A 54 9.54 -5.50 -9.88
C VAL A 54 9.73 -5.33 -8.38
N GLN A 55 9.15 -4.26 -7.85
CA GLN A 55 9.16 -3.94 -6.44
C GLN A 55 7.74 -3.64 -5.96
N VAL A 56 7.33 -4.29 -4.88
CA VAL A 56 6.09 -3.97 -4.17
C VAL A 56 6.38 -2.83 -3.21
N SER A 57 5.80 -1.67 -3.45
CA SER A 57 5.97 -0.51 -2.57
C SER A 57 5.24 -0.69 -1.25
N HIS A 58 5.83 -0.17 -0.17
CA HIS A 58 5.29 -0.07 1.19
C HIS A 58 4.47 -1.30 1.63
N VAL A 59 5.08 -2.49 1.57
CA VAL A 59 4.40 -3.78 1.90
C VAL A 59 3.71 -3.77 3.27
N GLY A 60 4.18 -2.93 4.21
CA GLY A 60 3.56 -2.71 5.51
C GLY A 60 2.10 -2.30 5.38
N SER A 61 1.80 -1.27 4.59
CA SER A 61 0.42 -0.80 4.36
C SER A 61 -0.38 -1.69 3.40
N MET A 62 0.25 -2.67 2.76
CA MET A 62 -0.46 -3.63 1.90
C MET A 62 -0.85 -4.91 2.66
N GLY A 63 0.01 -5.44 3.53
CA GLY A 63 -0.19 -6.72 4.21
C GLY A 63 -0.01 -6.69 5.74
N GLY A 64 0.16 -5.52 6.34
CA GLY A 64 0.38 -5.34 7.79
C GLY A 64 -0.89 -5.47 8.66
N PHE A 65 -1.87 -6.24 8.20
CA PHE A 65 -3.14 -6.46 8.90
C PHE A 65 -3.31 -7.93 9.35
N GLY A 66 -2.18 -8.67 9.47
CA GLY A 66 -2.12 -10.09 9.80
C GLY A 66 -1.79 -10.99 8.62
N GLN A 67 -1.50 -10.44 7.44
CA GLN A 67 -1.17 -11.18 6.23
C GLN A 67 0.33 -11.24 5.93
N MET A 68 1.18 -10.54 6.71
CA MET A 68 2.58 -10.30 6.36
C MET A 68 3.39 -11.59 6.18
N GLU A 69 3.29 -12.55 7.08
CA GLU A 69 4.00 -13.82 6.97
C GLU A 69 3.70 -14.53 5.63
N ARG A 70 2.43 -14.58 5.25
CA ARG A 70 1.99 -15.20 3.99
C ARG A 70 2.44 -14.39 2.77
N LEU A 71 2.45 -13.06 2.89
CA LEU A 71 2.92 -12.16 1.82
C LEU A 71 4.42 -12.34 1.56
N LEU A 72 5.22 -12.41 2.61
CA LEU A 72 6.65 -12.66 2.49
C LEU A 72 6.94 -14.05 1.93
N ALA A 73 6.20 -15.07 2.35
CA ALA A 73 6.31 -16.41 1.75
C ALA A 73 5.94 -16.43 0.26
N LEU A 74 4.97 -15.60 -0.18
CA LEU A 74 4.65 -15.42 -1.59
C LEU A 74 5.82 -14.78 -2.36
N ILE A 75 6.42 -13.73 -1.80
CA ILE A 75 7.60 -13.05 -2.36
C ILE A 75 8.75 -14.05 -2.51
N ASP A 76 9.05 -14.82 -1.47
CA ASP A 76 10.12 -15.82 -1.50
C ASP A 76 9.90 -16.91 -2.54
N ARG A 77 8.67 -17.38 -2.69
CA ARG A 77 8.32 -18.37 -3.72
C ARG A 77 8.61 -17.84 -5.13
N TYR A 78 8.30 -16.59 -5.40
CA TYR A 78 8.60 -15.99 -6.70
C TYR A 78 10.09 -15.76 -6.89
N ARG A 79 10.81 -15.31 -5.88
CA ARG A 79 12.26 -15.16 -5.90
C ARG A 79 12.97 -16.49 -6.15
N ALA A 80 12.52 -17.55 -5.47
CA ALA A 80 13.04 -18.91 -5.69
C ALA A 80 12.79 -19.45 -7.11
N SER A 81 11.77 -18.93 -7.80
CA SER A 81 11.52 -19.25 -9.22
C SER A 81 12.32 -18.38 -10.21
N GLY A 82 13.30 -17.59 -9.74
CA GLY A 82 14.16 -16.75 -10.55
C GLY A 82 13.61 -15.35 -10.84
N MET A 83 12.51 -14.94 -10.20
CA MET A 83 11.97 -13.59 -10.38
C MET A 83 12.75 -12.58 -9.56
N GLU A 84 13.21 -11.50 -10.15
CA GLU A 84 13.75 -10.34 -9.44
C GLU A 84 12.60 -9.53 -8.82
N LEU A 85 12.24 -9.93 -7.60
CA LEU A 85 11.15 -9.33 -6.82
C LEU A 85 11.68 -8.81 -5.48
N SER A 86 11.40 -7.57 -5.18
CA SER A 86 11.70 -6.92 -3.89
C SER A 86 10.47 -6.18 -3.36
N GLY A 87 10.59 -5.63 -2.17
CA GLY A 87 9.62 -4.71 -1.61
C GLY A 87 10.31 -3.65 -0.77
N ASP A 88 9.55 -2.67 -0.34
CA ASP A 88 9.97 -1.73 0.69
C ASP A 88 8.90 -1.61 1.79
N CYS A 89 9.33 -1.14 2.95
CA CYS A 89 8.46 -0.94 4.11
C CYS A 89 8.97 0.24 4.93
N TYR A 90 8.09 1.08 5.43
CA TYR A 90 8.40 2.11 6.42
C TYR A 90 8.21 1.58 7.84
N PRO A 91 8.90 2.15 8.86
CA PRO A 91 8.93 1.62 10.22
C PRO A 91 7.77 2.14 11.09
N TYR A 92 6.58 2.28 10.52
CA TYR A 92 5.40 2.76 11.24
C TYR A 92 4.26 1.74 11.11
N ASP A 93 3.44 1.63 12.14
CA ASP A 93 2.25 0.76 12.22
C ASP A 93 0.95 1.49 11.82
N ALA A 94 1.09 2.53 11.02
CA ALA A 94 0.00 3.33 10.51
C ALA A 94 0.32 3.80 9.08
N PHE A 95 -0.71 4.01 8.28
CA PHE A 95 -0.55 4.63 6.95
C PHE A 95 -1.15 6.03 6.93
N SER A 96 -0.63 6.88 6.04
CA SER A 96 -1.14 8.22 5.82
C SER A 96 -1.79 8.34 4.46
N THR A 97 -2.98 8.95 4.42
CA THR A 97 -3.69 9.26 3.17
C THR A 97 -4.72 10.37 3.39
N ARG A 98 -5.30 10.89 2.31
CA ARG A 98 -6.39 11.89 2.40
C ARG A 98 -7.70 11.20 2.76
N ILE A 99 -8.55 11.89 3.53
CA ILE A 99 -9.80 11.31 4.01
C ILE A 99 -10.79 10.99 2.87
N GLY A 100 -10.66 11.66 1.72
CA GLY A 100 -11.48 11.44 0.52
C GLY A 100 -11.04 10.27 -0.34
N GLU A 101 -9.89 9.65 -0.06
CA GLU A 101 -9.34 8.58 -0.90
C GLU A 101 -10.15 7.28 -0.83
N THR A 102 -10.07 6.50 -1.90
CA THR A 102 -10.80 5.23 -2.06
C THR A 102 -10.41 4.17 -1.01
N THR A 103 -9.30 4.34 -0.32
CA THR A 103 -8.88 3.54 0.83
C THR A 103 -9.96 3.52 1.93
N TYR A 104 -10.70 4.62 2.07
CA TYR A 104 -11.78 4.79 3.04
C TYR A 104 -13.19 4.60 2.45
N ASP A 105 -13.32 4.01 1.27
CA ASP A 105 -14.62 3.70 0.70
C ASP A 105 -15.33 2.59 1.49
N GLU A 106 -16.60 2.37 1.18
CA GLU A 106 -17.46 1.39 1.85
C GLU A 106 -16.73 0.05 2.07
N GLY A 107 -16.88 -0.50 3.27
CA GLY A 107 -16.22 -1.75 3.68
C GLY A 107 -14.81 -1.59 4.27
N PHE A 108 -14.27 -0.37 4.43
CA PHE A 108 -12.92 -0.20 4.97
C PHE A 108 -12.83 -0.59 6.47
N LEU A 109 -13.88 -0.40 7.25
CA LEU A 109 -13.90 -0.78 8.67
C LEU A 109 -13.76 -2.29 8.84
N GLU A 110 -14.48 -3.06 8.03
CA GLU A 110 -14.41 -4.52 8.02
C GLU A 110 -13.06 -5.01 7.48
N ARG A 111 -12.59 -4.42 6.39
CA ARG A 111 -11.32 -4.78 5.73
C ARG A 111 -10.12 -4.66 6.67
N TYR A 112 -10.09 -3.60 7.47
CA TYR A 112 -9.00 -3.38 8.44
C TYR A 112 -9.36 -3.82 9.86
N CYS A 113 -10.52 -4.44 10.08
CA CYS A 113 -11.03 -4.83 11.41
C CYS A 113 -10.93 -3.67 12.41
N THR A 114 -11.44 -2.48 12.04
CA THR A 114 -11.20 -1.23 12.76
C THR A 114 -12.47 -0.39 12.97
N GLN A 115 -12.30 0.79 13.46
CA GLN A 115 -13.36 1.78 13.70
C GLN A 115 -12.87 3.19 13.35
N TYR A 116 -13.79 4.15 13.20
CA TYR A 116 -13.47 5.52 12.82
C TYR A 116 -12.42 6.19 13.72
N SER A 117 -12.37 5.85 15.00
CA SER A 117 -11.39 6.40 15.96
C SER A 117 -9.95 5.96 15.71
N ALA A 118 -9.70 5.01 14.81
CA ALA A 118 -8.34 4.68 14.35
C ALA A 118 -7.76 5.79 13.44
N ILE A 119 -8.62 6.63 12.86
CA ILE A 119 -8.23 7.71 11.95
C ILE A 119 -7.93 8.97 12.77
N GLU A 120 -6.71 9.48 12.67
CA GLU A 120 -6.27 10.76 13.22
C GLU A 120 -6.24 11.83 12.13
N ILE A 121 -6.80 13.00 12.42
CA ILE A 121 -6.78 14.17 11.51
C ILE A 121 -5.43 14.88 11.69
N CYS A 122 -4.71 15.10 10.59
CA CYS A 122 -3.36 15.67 10.65
C CYS A 122 -3.29 17.18 10.36
N GLU A 123 -4.38 17.79 9.89
CA GLU A 123 -4.40 19.21 9.53
C GLU A 123 -5.77 19.87 9.75
N GLY A 124 -5.83 21.19 9.53
CA GLY A 124 -7.06 21.98 9.70
C GLY A 124 -7.48 22.13 11.16
N MET A 125 -8.76 22.52 11.36
CA MET A 125 -9.30 22.84 12.67
C MET A 125 -9.45 21.63 13.60
N TYR A 126 -9.43 20.42 13.06
CA TYR A 126 -9.55 19.16 13.79
C TYR A 126 -8.20 18.44 13.98
N LYS A 127 -7.08 19.11 13.69
CA LYS A 127 -5.73 18.52 13.80
C LYS A 127 -5.50 17.88 15.16
N GLY A 128 -5.02 16.63 15.16
CA GLY A 128 -4.73 15.82 16.36
C GLY A 128 -5.95 15.13 16.96
N GLN A 129 -7.14 15.34 16.41
CA GLN A 129 -8.34 14.64 16.89
C GLN A 129 -8.50 13.29 16.17
N ARG A 130 -9.06 12.32 16.90
CA ARG A 130 -9.52 11.06 16.33
C ARG A 130 -10.91 11.23 15.71
N CYS A 131 -11.14 10.59 14.55
CA CYS A 131 -12.44 10.66 13.89
C CYS A 131 -13.54 10.00 14.73
N THR A 132 -14.71 10.64 14.68
CA THR A 132 -15.99 9.97 14.91
C THR A 132 -16.62 9.68 13.55
N GLU A 133 -17.60 8.79 13.49
CA GLU A 133 -18.37 8.52 12.26
C GLU A 133 -18.91 9.80 11.62
N ARG A 134 -19.53 10.68 12.44
CA ARG A 134 -20.05 11.98 11.97
C ARG A 134 -18.95 12.85 11.35
N LEU A 135 -17.81 13.00 12.04
CA LEU A 135 -16.69 13.84 11.55
C LEU A 135 -16.09 13.27 10.27
N PHE A 136 -15.98 11.93 10.18
CA PHE A 136 -15.50 11.26 8.98
C PHE A 136 -16.36 11.61 7.76
N HIS A 137 -17.68 11.43 7.86
CA HIS A 137 -18.59 11.74 6.76
C HIS A 137 -18.64 13.25 6.43
N GLU A 138 -18.57 14.11 7.43
CA GLU A 138 -18.49 15.56 7.25
C GLU A 138 -17.24 15.94 6.45
N LEU A 139 -16.06 15.48 6.85
CA LEU A 139 -14.80 15.82 6.17
C LEU A 139 -14.73 15.23 4.75
N ARG A 140 -15.21 14.02 4.53
CA ARG A 140 -15.27 13.45 3.17
C ARG A 140 -16.11 14.30 2.21
N GLN A 141 -17.10 15.00 2.70
CA GLN A 141 -17.96 15.87 1.89
C GLN A 141 -17.41 17.30 1.75
N THR A 142 -16.85 17.86 2.82
CA THR A 142 -16.52 19.29 2.89
C THR A 142 -15.04 19.58 2.69
N ALA A 143 -14.16 18.63 3.02
CA ALA A 143 -12.71 18.78 2.96
C ALA A 143 -12.02 17.43 2.63
N PRO A 144 -12.30 16.80 1.48
CA PRO A 144 -11.80 15.45 1.15
C PRO A 144 -10.28 15.35 1.05
N ASP A 145 -9.60 16.48 0.82
CA ASP A 145 -8.14 16.55 0.76
C ASP A 145 -7.45 16.53 2.13
N THR A 146 -8.21 16.56 3.23
CA THR A 146 -7.66 16.55 4.59
C THR A 146 -6.77 15.33 4.83
N LEU A 147 -5.51 15.57 5.19
CA LEU A 147 -4.55 14.53 5.49
C LEU A 147 -4.89 13.82 6.81
N THR A 148 -4.78 12.51 6.79
CA THR A 148 -5.06 11.65 7.95
C THR A 148 -3.97 10.61 8.14
N VAL A 149 -3.86 10.08 9.36
CA VAL A 149 -3.10 8.87 9.69
C VAL A 149 -4.05 7.82 10.23
N CYS A 150 -4.03 6.62 9.66
CA CYS A 150 -4.87 5.50 10.07
C CYS A 150 -4.03 4.46 10.82
N HIS A 151 -4.30 4.30 12.11
CA HIS A 151 -3.57 3.42 13.03
C HIS A 151 -4.22 2.02 13.06
N VAL A 152 -3.92 1.20 12.05
CA VAL A 152 -4.57 -0.10 11.83
C VAL A 152 -3.60 -1.23 11.51
N MET A 153 -2.34 -0.91 11.24
CA MET A 153 -1.35 -1.94 10.94
C MET A 153 -0.83 -2.56 12.24
N LYS A 154 -0.41 -3.81 12.15
CA LYS A 154 0.18 -4.53 13.29
C LYS A 154 1.69 -4.27 13.32
N ALA A 155 2.20 -3.79 14.46
CA ALA A 155 3.62 -3.51 14.64
C ALA A 155 4.50 -4.76 14.41
N GLU A 156 4.00 -5.94 14.82
CA GLU A 156 4.68 -7.23 14.57
C GLU A 156 4.79 -7.56 13.08
N ASP A 157 3.77 -7.26 12.26
CA ASP A 157 3.83 -7.45 10.82
C ASP A 157 4.84 -6.50 10.15
N VAL A 158 4.90 -5.25 10.61
CA VAL A 158 5.89 -4.27 10.13
C VAL A 158 7.31 -4.72 10.51
N ALA A 159 7.53 -5.17 11.74
CA ALA A 159 8.82 -5.68 12.19
C ALA A 159 9.23 -6.92 11.40
N LEU A 160 8.30 -7.83 11.11
CA LEU A 160 8.54 -9.01 10.29
C LEU A 160 8.97 -8.62 8.87
N ALA A 161 8.27 -7.67 8.24
CA ALA A 161 8.63 -7.16 6.92
C ALA A 161 10.04 -6.57 6.90
N LEU A 162 10.36 -5.67 7.85
CA LEU A 162 11.66 -5.01 7.93
C LEU A 162 12.83 -5.97 8.25
N SER A 163 12.54 -7.13 8.81
CA SER A 163 13.55 -8.17 9.07
C SER A 163 13.82 -9.06 7.86
N HIS A 164 13.02 -8.93 6.79
CA HIS A 164 13.09 -9.83 5.64
C HIS A 164 14.11 -9.34 4.59
N PRO A 165 15.00 -10.21 4.05
CA PRO A 165 16.11 -9.81 3.18
C PRO A 165 15.67 -9.25 1.82
N ALA A 166 14.43 -9.47 1.40
CA ALA A 166 13.88 -8.91 0.16
C ALA A 166 13.20 -7.56 0.36
N ILE A 167 13.12 -7.06 1.60
CA ILE A 167 12.41 -5.82 1.92
C ILE A 167 13.41 -4.73 2.32
N MET A 168 13.33 -3.60 1.68
CA MET A 168 14.15 -2.42 1.96
C MET A 168 13.43 -1.48 2.92
N LEU A 169 14.20 -0.79 3.76
CA LEU A 169 13.67 0.33 4.54
C LEU A 169 13.43 1.53 3.63
N ALA A 170 12.24 2.10 3.69
CA ALA A 170 11.88 3.33 2.98
C ALA A 170 11.03 4.24 3.90
N SER A 171 10.84 5.49 3.55
CA SER A 171 10.05 6.43 4.36
C SER A 171 8.61 6.63 3.85
N ASP A 172 8.38 6.39 2.56
CA ASP A 172 7.15 6.78 1.85
C ASP A 172 6.78 8.26 2.10
N GLY A 173 7.81 9.07 2.37
CA GLY A 173 7.66 10.47 2.77
C GLY A 173 7.39 11.37 1.57
N LEU A 174 6.44 12.28 1.71
CA LEU A 174 6.23 13.38 0.79
C LEU A 174 7.10 14.56 1.24
N MET A 175 7.83 15.17 0.29
CA MET A 175 8.53 16.42 0.56
C MET A 175 7.57 17.58 0.31
N ASP A 176 7.27 18.36 1.34
CA ASP A 176 6.66 19.69 1.16
C ASP A 176 7.63 20.57 0.36
N ARG A 177 7.12 21.18 -0.70
CA ARG A 177 7.86 22.14 -1.52
C ARG A 177 7.58 23.55 -1.07
#